data_1365e9ca820902751bb15256729b6a7e
#
_entry.id   1365e9ca820902751bb15256729b6a7e
#
_cell.length_a   1.000
_cell.length_b   1.000
_cell.length_c   1.000
_cell.angle_alpha   90.00
_cell.angle_beta   90.00
_cell.angle_gamma   90.00
#
_symmetry.space_group_name_H-M   'P 1'
#
loop_
_entity.id
_entity.type
_entity.pdbx_description
1 polymer ?
#
loop_
_entity_poly.entity_id
_entity_poly.type
_entity_poly.pdbx_seq_one_letter_code
_entity_poly.pdbx_strand_id
1 'polypeptide(L)'
;RIDVAVHSAKDMTSTDTEGLVVGAYPPREDPRDALCGADGIRPGMRIGTASVRRRAQLLARDPSLSIEPMRGNIDTRLRKRRERGLDAVVLAACGLDRLGLADEIGHRFEPDEMLPEAGQGALALQVRAGEEELVAEANDAETARRVELERACVAAIGGGCLAPIAAHHDGRVLTALVADTDGAWVERRTGDDPVALAAELAALAALAE
;
A
#
# COMPACT_ATOMS: atom_id res chain seq x y z
N ARG A 1 -30.40 3.69 -4.11
CA ARG A 1 -29.75 2.65 -4.93
C ARG A 1 -28.44 3.20 -5.42
N ILE A 2 -27.37 2.42 -5.27
CA ILE A 2 -26.02 2.74 -5.79
C ILE A 2 -25.75 1.72 -6.90
N ASP A 3 -25.27 2.18 -8.06
CA ASP A 3 -24.97 1.30 -9.19
C ASP A 3 -23.46 1.05 -9.31
N VAL A 4 -22.61 2.00 -8.91
CA VAL A 4 -21.15 1.87 -8.87
C VAL A 4 -20.64 2.35 -7.52
N ALA A 5 -19.77 1.56 -6.87
CA ALA A 5 -19.00 1.97 -5.72
C ALA A 5 -17.53 2.18 -6.13
N VAL A 6 -16.95 3.33 -5.76
CA VAL A 6 -15.55 3.67 -6.03
C VAL A 6 -14.73 3.47 -4.77
N HIS A 7 -13.73 2.63 -4.85
CA HIS A 7 -12.83 2.32 -3.74
C HIS A 7 -11.38 2.69 -4.07
N SER A 8 -10.59 2.94 -3.06
CA SER A 8 -9.14 2.74 -3.18
C SER A 8 -8.90 1.23 -3.22
N ALA A 9 -8.20 0.73 -4.23
CA ALA A 9 -8.02 -0.72 -4.42
C ALA A 9 -7.32 -1.39 -3.24
N LYS A 10 -6.41 -0.68 -2.56
CA LYS A 10 -5.71 -1.15 -1.35
C LYS A 10 -6.61 -1.33 -0.13
N ASP A 11 -7.74 -0.60 -0.06
CA ASP A 11 -8.66 -0.66 1.08
C ASP A 11 -9.73 -1.75 0.91
N MET A 12 -9.76 -2.42 -0.26
CA MET A 12 -10.65 -3.54 -0.51
C MET A 12 -10.16 -4.81 0.21
N THR A 13 -11.10 -5.57 0.73
CA THR A 13 -10.82 -6.90 1.29
C THR A 13 -10.18 -7.82 0.23
N SER A 14 -9.32 -8.74 0.67
CA SER A 14 -8.73 -9.76 -0.21
C SER A 14 -9.72 -10.84 -0.66
N THR A 15 -10.92 -10.87 -0.03
CA THR A 15 -11.99 -11.81 -0.36
C THR A 15 -13.11 -11.06 -1.10
N ASP A 16 -13.64 -11.71 -2.14
CA ASP A 16 -14.77 -11.18 -2.89
C ASP A 16 -16.05 -11.21 -2.05
N THR A 17 -16.89 -10.21 -2.26
CA THR A 17 -18.23 -10.15 -1.67
C THR A 17 -19.22 -10.79 -2.63
N GLU A 18 -20.02 -11.75 -2.17
CA GLU A 18 -21.01 -12.43 -3.01
C GLU A 18 -21.94 -11.42 -3.71
N GLY A 19 -22.11 -11.59 -5.02
CA GLY A 19 -22.94 -10.73 -5.86
C GLY A 19 -22.32 -9.40 -6.24
N LEU A 20 -21.08 -9.11 -5.84
CA LEU A 20 -20.33 -7.92 -6.23
C LEU A 20 -19.02 -8.31 -6.92
N VAL A 21 -18.63 -7.52 -7.91
CA VAL A 21 -17.36 -7.71 -8.64
C VAL A 21 -16.67 -6.37 -8.85
N VAL A 22 -15.35 -6.39 -8.98
CA VAL A 22 -14.62 -5.24 -9.51
C VAL A 22 -14.75 -5.29 -11.03
N GLY A 23 -15.52 -4.36 -11.60
CA GLY A 23 -15.76 -4.28 -13.03
C GLY A 23 -14.70 -3.49 -13.80
N ALA A 24 -13.94 -2.61 -13.12
CA ALA A 24 -12.88 -1.85 -13.75
C ALA A 24 -11.86 -1.32 -12.76
N TYR A 25 -10.62 -1.19 -13.24
CA TYR A 25 -9.54 -0.41 -12.62
C TYR A 25 -9.14 0.71 -13.59
N PRO A 26 -9.45 1.98 -13.29
CA PRO A 26 -8.91 3.11 -14.04
C PRO A 26 -7.38 3.18 -14.02
N PRO A 27 -6.74 3.94 -14.92
CA PRO A 27 -5.29 4.11 -14.95
C PRO A 27 -4.72 4.41 -13.56
N ARG A 28 -3.67 3.67 -13.18
CA ARG A 28 -3.03 3.78 -11.86
C ARG A 28 -2.25 5.08 -11.74
N GLU A 29 -2.43 5.77 -10.64
CA GLU A 29 -1.61 6.91 -10.25
C GLU A 29 -0.34 6.46 -9.50
N ASP A 30 0.47 7.42 -9.02
CA ASP A 30 1.73 7.15 -8.30
C ASP A 30 1.51 6.19 -7.10
N PRO A 31 2.04 4.96 -7.13
CA PRO A 31 1.85 3.98 -6.07
C PRO A 31 2.74 4.25 -4.85
N ARG A 32 3.70 5.16 -4.93
CA ARG A 32 4.71 5.38 -3.89
C ARG A 32 4.11 5.90 -2.59
N ASP A 33 4.83 5.64 -1.52
CA ASP A 33 4.65 6.34 -0.26
C ASP A 33 5.40 7.68 -0.30
N ALA A 34 4.92 8.65 0.46
CA ALA A 34 5.49 9.98 0.54
C ALA A 34 5.75 10.38 1.98
N LEU A 35 6.92 10.95 2.25
CA LEU A 35 7.28 11.57 3.52
C LEU A 35 6.90 13.04 3.47
N CYS A 36 6.01 13.48 4.35
CA CYS A 36 5.59 14.87 4.45
C CYS A 36 6.21 15.51 5.70
N GLY A 37 6.87 16.65 5.51
CA GLY A 37 7.51 17.41 6.59
C GLY A 37 9.01 17.31 6.66
N ALA A 38 9.63 16.39 5.92
CA ALA A 38 11.07 16.27 5.79
C ALA A 38 11.44 15.76 4.38
N ASP A 39 12.64 16.08 3.93
CA ASP A 39 13.22 15.73 2.62
C ASP A 39 13.93 14.37 2.61
N GLY A 40 13.88 13.62 3.71
CA GLY A 40 14.47 12.29 3.86
C GLY A 40 14.45 11.83 5.31
N ILE A 41 14.79 10.56 5.51
CA ILE A 41 14.89 9.94 6.83
C ILE A 41 16.23 10.30 7.47
N ARG A 42 16.20 10.68 8.75
CA ARG A 42 17.38 10.92 9.60
C ARG A 42 17.24 10.17 10.92
N PRO A 43 18.34 9.74 11.54
CA PRO A 43 18.33 9.02 12.81
C PRO A 43 17.54 9.73 13.91
N GLY A 44 16.76 8.97 14.65
CA GLY A 44 15.99 9.48 15.78
C GLY A 44 14.73 10.26 15.45
N MET A 45 14.37 10.41 14.15
CA MET A 45 13.15 11.13 13.76
C MET A 45 11.89 10.50 14.35
N ARG A 46 10.93 11.38 14.69
CA ARG A 46 9.58 11.01 15.11
C ARG A 46 8.65 11.05 13.91
N ILE A 47 8.17 9.87 13.47
CA ILE A 47 7.40 9.73 12.23
C ILE A 47 6.02 9.16 12.52
N GLY A 48 4.98 9.81 11.99
CA GLY A 48 3.59 9.41 12.14
C GLY A 48 3.16 8.40 11.06
N THR A 49 2.72 7.21 11.46
CA THR A 49 1.98 6.26 10.60
C THR A 49 1.17 5.28 11.43
N ALA A 50 0.02 4.82 10.92
CA ALA A 50 -0.74 3.71 11.50
C ALA A 50 -0.57 2.41 10.70
N SER A 51 0.16 2.46 9.58
CA SER A 51 0.42 1.28 8.74
C SER A 51 1.55 0.46 9.33
N VAL A 52 1.26 -0.79 9.69
CA VAL A 52 2.27 -1.75 10.18
C VAL A 52 3.31 -2.06 9.11
N ARG A 53 2.91 -2.09 7.83
CA ARG A 53 3.81 -2.24 6.68
C ARG A 53 4.84 -1.12 6.60
N ARG A 54 4.40 0.15 6.74
CA ARG A 54 5.30 1.31 6.74
C ARG A 54 6.20 1.31 7.95
N ARG A 55 5.63 1.03 9.12
CA ARG A 55 6.38 0.94 10.39
C ARG A 55 7.53 -0.06 10.27
N ALA A 56 7.25 -1.28 9.84
CA ALA A 56 8.26 -2.33 9.71
C ALA A 56 9.40 -1.91 8.78
N GLN A 57 9.09 -1.38 7.60
CA GLN A 57 10.11 -0.96 6.62
C GLN A 57 10.92 0.25 7.10
N LEU A 58 10.29 1.19 7.83
CA LEU A 58 11.00 2.33 8.42
C LEU A 58 11.98 1.88 9.50
N LEU A 59 11.54 1.00 10.42
CA LEU A 59 12.39 0.51 11.53
C LEU A 59 13.48 -0.42 11.04
N ALA A 60 13.23 -1.22 10.00
CA ALA A 60 14.28 -2.01 9.36
C ALA A 60 15.38 -1.14 8.72
N ARG A 61 15.01 0.03 8.19
CA ARG A 61 15.95 1.00 7.61
C ARG A 61 16.75 1.73 8.71
N ASP A 62 16.09 2.13 9.79
CA ASP A 62 16.71 2.81 10.91
C ASP A 62 15.96 2.50 12.23
N PRO A 63 16.50 1.61 13.07
CA PRO A 63 15.89 1.25 14.34
C PRO A 63 15.82 2.38 15.38
N SER A 64 16.54 3.49 15.16
CA SER A 64 16.49 4.66 16.05
C SER A 64 15.24 5.52 15.86
N LEU A 65 14.43 5.27 14.81
CA LEU A 65 13.21 6.01 14.54
C LEU A 65 12.13 5.78 15.61
N SER A 66 11.40 6.83 15.95
CA SER A 66 10.24 6.75 16.82
C SER A 66 8.96 6.79 15.98
N ILE A 67 8.28 5.67 15.86
CA ILE A 67 7.06 5.56 15.02
C ILE A 67 5.82 5.74 15.88
N GLU A 68 5.07 6.82 15.62
CA GLU A 68 3.84 7.14 16.33
C GLU A 68 2.59 6.77 15.53
N PRO A 69 1.61 6.06 16.15
CA PRO A 69 0.37 5.72 15.46
C PRO A 69 -0.44 6.98 15.13
N MET A 70 -0.83 7.11 13.86
CA MET A 70 -1.57 8.26 13.35
C MET A 70 -2.70 7.84 12.43
N ARG A 71 -3.94 8.12 12.84
CA ARG A 71 -5.17 7.85 12.08
C ARG A 71 -5.88 9.15 11.70
N GLY A 72 -6.68 9.07 10.64
CA GLY A 72 -7.46 10.16 10.05
C GLY A 72 -7.24 10.23 8.54
N ASN A 73 -7.95 11.16 7.89
CA ASN A 73 -7.69 11.50 6.49
C ASN A 73 -6.37 12.28 6.34
N ILE A 74 -5.98 12.59 5.12
CA ILE A 74 -4.71 13.27 4.78
C ILE A 74 -4.58 14.59 5.53
N ASP A 75 -5.57 15.49 5.43
CA ASP A 75 -5.56 16.80 6.09
C ASP A 75 -5.40 16.68 7.61
N THR A 76 -6.14 15.73 8.19
CA THR A 76 -6.08 15.46 9.63
C THR A 76 -4.68 14.99 10.05
N ARG A 77 -4.03 14.12 9.25
CA ARG A 77 -2.69 13.61 9.57
C ARG A 77 -1.63 14.71 9.41
N LEU A 78 -1.71 15.53 8.38
CA LEU A 78 -0.81 16.68 8.18
C LEU A 78 -0.95 17.69 9.33
N ARG A 79 -2.19 18.02 9.73
CA ARG A 79 -2.45 18.87 10.89
C ARG A 79 -1.90 18.27 12.19
N LYS A 80 -2.21 16.99 12.48
CA LYS A 80 -1.72 16.30 13.68
C LYS A 80 -0.19 16.20 13.72
N ARG A 81 0.51 16.06 12.58
CA ARG A 81 1.97 16.12 12.52
C ARG A 81 2.46 17.42 13.14
N ARG A 82 1.90 18.57 12.70
CA ARG A 82 2.28 19.90 13.21
C ARG A 82 1.93 20.06 14.69
N GLU A 83 0.71 19.68 15.08
CA GLU A 83 0.22 19.80 16.47
C GLU A 83 1.03 18.97 17.48
N ARG A 84 1.49 17.78 17.08
CA ARG A 84 2.27 16.87 17.95
C ARG A 84 3.78 17.10 17.86
N GLY A 85 4.24 18.01 17.01
CA GLY A 85 5.67 18.26 16.78
C GLY A 85 6.39 17.04 16.22
N LEU A 86 5.74 16.25 15.34
CA LEU A 86 6.41 15.16 14.64
C LEU A 86 7.22 15.72 13.49
N ASP A 87 8.39 15.12 13.26
CA ASP A 87 9.28 15.51 12.17
C ASP A 87 8.62 15.25 10.81
N ALA A 88 7.96 14.10 10.67
CA ALA A 88 7.30 13.72 9.42
C ALA A 88 6.06 12.84 9.64
N VAL A 89 5.29 12.66 8.57
CA VAL A 89 4.21 11.66 8.44
C VAL A 89 4.34 10.96 7.10
N VAL A 90 4.08 9.65 7.05
CA VAL A 90 4.08 8.89 5.79
C VAL A 90 2.65 8.70 5.30
N LEU A 91 2.42 9.14 4.04
CA LEU A 91 1.13 9.09 3.35
C LEU A 91 1.31 8.46 1.96
N ALA A 92 0.23 8.05 1.29
CA ALA A 92 0.28 7.64 -0.10
C ALA A 92 0.38 8.88 -1.00
N ALA A 93 1.33 8.91 -1.92
CA ALA A 93 1.58 10.05 -2.81
C ALA A 93 0.34 10.40 -3.65
N CYS A 94 -0.32 9.40 -4.25
CA CYS A 94 -1.54 9.61 -5.03
C CYS A 94 -2.64 10.37 -4.28
N GLY A 95 -2.77 10.16 -2.97
CA GLY A 95 -3.77 10.85 -2.18
C GLY A 95 -3.45 12.33 -1.99
N LEU A 96 -2.17 12.68 -1.87
CA LEU A 96 -1.72 14.08 -1.82
C LEU A 96 -1.88 14.76 -3.17
N ASP A 97 -1.51 14.06 -4.25
CA ASP A 97 -1.64 14.57 -5.62
C ASP A 97 -3.11 14.87 -5.97
N ARG A 98 -4.05 13.96 -5.64
CA ARG A 98 -5.50 14.16 -5.84
C ARG A 98 -6.05 15.37 -5.11
N LEU A 99 -5.50 15.70 -3.95
CA LEU A 99 -5.93 16.84 -3.15
C LEU A 99 -5.19 18.14 -3.49
N GLY A 100 -4.25 18.13 -4.45
CA GLY A 100 -3.42 19.29 -4.77
C GLY A 100 -2.42 19.66 -3.67
N LEU A 101 -2.03 18.67 -2.85
CA LEU A 101 -1.12 18.83 -1.71
C LEU A 101 0.29 18.30 -2.00
N ALA A 102 0.70 18.26 -3.26
CA ALA A 102 2.03 17.78 -3.67
C ALA A 102 3.17 18.56 -3.00
N ASP A 103 2.96 19.84 -2.70
CA ASP A 103 3.94 20.71 -2.01
C ASP A 103 4.23 20.29 -0.56
N GLU A 104 3.37 19.48 0.06
CA GLU A 104 3.62 18.90 1.39
C GLU A 104 4.61 17.73 1.34
N ILE A 105 4.91 17.20 0.14
CA ILE A 105 5.80 16.05 -0.06
C ILE A 105 7.24 16.53 -0.05
N GLY A 106 8.01 16.11 0.93
CA GLY A 106 9.44 16.35 0.97
C GLY A 106 10.26 15.24 0.29
N HIS A 107 9.75 13.99 0.35
CA HIS A 107 10.38 12.84 -0.31
C HIS A 107 9.34 11.82 -0.75
N ARG A 108 9.48 11.29 -1.97
CA ARG A 108 8.72 10.12 -2.45
C ARG A 108 9.63 8.90 -2.37
N PHE A 109 9.23 7.91 -1.61
CA PHE A 109 10.00 6.68 -1.49
C PHE A 109 9.92 5.87 -2.78
N GLU A 110 11.06 5.56 -3.38
CA GLU A 110 11.08 4.58 -4.47
C GLU A 110 10.66 3.19 -3.93
N PRO A 111 10.11 2.29 -4.79
CA PRO A 111 9.63 0.98 -4.34
C PRO A 111 10.72 0.09 -3.71
N ASP A 112 11.99 0.31 -4.01
CA ASP A 112 13.13 -0.35 -3.36
C ASP A 112 13.42 0.21 -1.96
N GLU A 113 13.10 1.48 -1.70
CA GLU A 113 13.20 2.09 -0.37
C GLU A 113 12.03 1.70 0.54
N MET A 114 10.79 1.74 -0.01
CA MET A 114 9.57 1.38 0.69
C MET A 114 8.57 0.74 -0.27
N LEU A 115 8.43 -0.58 -0.19
CA LEU A 115 7.53 -1.32 -1.07
C LEU A 115 6.07 -0.93 -0.77
N PRO A 116 5.32 -0.45 -1.79
CA PRO A 116 3.92 -0.04 -1.63
C PRO A 116 2.99 -1.18 -1.18
N GLU A 117 1.84 -0.81 -0.66
CA GLU A 117 0.74 -1.71 -0.40
C GLU A 117 0.08 -2.16 -1.71
N ALA A 118 -0.39 -3.40 -1.77
CA ALA A 118 -1.09 -3.93 -2.93
C ALA A 118 -2.25 -3.02 -3.34
N GLY A 119 -2.31 -2.63 -4.62
CA GLY A 119 -3.32 -1.73 -5.15
C GLY A 119 -3.15 -0.25 -4.75
N GLN A 120 -2.07 0.15 -4.09
CA GLN A 120 -1.84 1.56 -3.79
C GLN A 120 -1.69 2.37 -5.09
N GLY A 121 -2.36 3.52 -5.16
CA GLY A 121 -2.43 4.35 -6.37
C GLY A 121 -3.59 4.01 -7.30
N ALA A 122 -4.16 2.82 -7.21
CA ALA A 122 -5.28 2.39 -8.06
C ALA A 122 -6.64 2.65 -7.39
N LEU A 123 -7.63 2.99 -8.23
CA LEU A 123 -9.04 2.94 -7.87
C LEU A 123 -9.63 1.60 -8.36
N ALA A 124 -10.67 1.12 -7.68
CA ALA A 124 -11.45 -0.03 -8.08
C ALA A 124 -12.92 0.37 -8.18
N LEU A 125 -13.54 0.10 -9.31
CA LEU A 125 -14.96 0.35 -9.57
C LEU A 125 -15.73 -0.95 -9.36
N GLN A 126 -16.47 -1.03 -8.25
CA GLN A 126 -17.26 -2.21 -7.90
C GLN A 126 -18.69 -2.05 -8.33
N VAL A 127 -19.21 -3.08 -8.98
CA VAL A 127 -20.59 -3.19 -9.48
C VAL A 127 -21.22 -4.50 -9.07
N ARG A 128 -22.49 -4.70 -9.33
CA ARG A 128 -23.14 -6.02 -9.18
C ARG A 128 -22.62 -6.97 -10.26
N ALA A 129 -22.50 -8.23 -9.91
CA ALA A 129 -22.17 -9.27 -10.88
C ALA A 129 -23.18 -9.25 -12.03
N GLY A 130 -22.69 -9.20 -13.27
CA GLY A 130 -23.48 -9.05 -14.50
C GLY A 130 -23.75 -7.59 -14.91
N GLU A 131 -23.28 -6.60 -14.16
CA GLU A 131 -23.38 -5.17 -14.50
C GLU A 131 -22.02 -4.54 -14.87
N GLU A 132 -20.98 -5.32 -15.21
CA GLU A 132 -19.60 -4.87 -15.47
C GLU A 132 -19.51 -3.88 -16.63
N GLU A 133 -20.41 -3.99 -17.60
CA GLU A 133 -20.53 -3.07 -18.75
C GLU A 133 -20.68 -1.59 -18.33
N LEU A 134 -21.26 -1.33 -17.15
CA LEU A 134 -21.43 0.03 -16.65
C LEU A 134 -20.11 0.79 -16.46
N VAL A 135 -19.02 0.08 -16.27
CA VAL A 135 -17.70 0.65 -15.96
C VAL A 135 -16.59 0.18 -16.91
N ALA A 136 -16.92 -0.64 -17.91
CA ALA A 136 -15.95 -1.28 -18.81
C ALA A 136 -15.04 -0.27 -19.53
N GLU A 137 -15.58 0.86 -19.96
CA GLU A 137 -14.81 1.92 -20.65
C GLU A 137 -13.76 2.59 -19.75
N ALA A 138 -13.93 2.51 -18.43
CA ALA A 138 -12.98 3.07 -17.48
C ALA A 138 -11.80 2.12 -17.18
N ASN A 139 -11.84 0.88 -17.67
CA ASN A 139 -10.85 -0.13 -17.33
C ASN A 139 -9.54 0.06 -18.09
N ASP A 140 -8.45 0.18 -17.37
CA ASP A 140 -7.08 0.08 -17.87
C ASP A 140 -6.56 -1.34 -17.64
N ALA A 141 -6.38 -2.10 -18.72
CA ALA A 141 -6.01 -3.51 -18.65
C ALA A 141 -4.67 -3.76 -17.97
N GLU A 142 -3.71 -2.84 -18.10
CA GLU A 142 -2.41 -2.98 -17.44
C GLU A 142 -2.51 -2.73 -15.94
N THR A 143 -3.27 -1.73 -15.52
CA THR A 143 -3.57 -1.48 -14.10
C THR A 143 -4.30 -2.67 -13.48
N ALA A 144 -5.33 -3.19 -14.15
CA ALA A 144 -6.09 -4.36 -13.70
C ALA A 144 -5.16 -5.56 -13.45
N ARG A 145 -4.39 -5.93 -14.47
CA ARG A 145 -3.44 -7.04 -14.39
C ARG A 145 -2.46 -6.90 -13.20
N ARG A 146 -1.86 -5.71 -13.04
CA ARG A 146 -0.90 -5.45 -11.96
C ARG A 146 -1.56 -5.55 -10.58
N VAL A 147 -2.70 -4.89 -10.39
CA VAL A 147 -3.40 -4.87 -9.11
C VAL A 147 -3.90 -6.27 -8.74
N GLU A 148 -4.40 -7.04 -9.69
CA GLU A 148 -4.85 -8.41 -9.45
C GLU A 148 -3.70 -9.33 -9.03
N LEU A 149 -2.52 -9.24 -9.64
CA LEU A 149 -1.33 -9.99 -9.23
C LEU A 149 -0.87 -9.61 -7.81
N GLU A 150 -0.83 -8.32 -7.51
CA GLU A 150 -0.49 -7.82 -6.17
C GLU A 150 -1.47 -8.35 -5.10
N ARG A 151 -2.77 -8.26 -5.37
CA ARG A 151 -3.83 -8.73 -4.47
C ARG A 151 -3.82 -10.24 -4.30
N ALA A 152 -3.60 -11.00 -5.38
CA ALA A 152 -3.49 -12.46 -5.34
C ALA A 152 -2.31 -12.90 -4.46
N CYS A 153 -1.16 -12.21 -4.57
CA CYS A 153 0.02 -12.49 -3.74
C CYS A 153 -0.28 -12.25 -2.25
N VAL A 154 -0.86 -11.09 -1.90
CA VAL A 154 -1.21 -10.77 -0.51
C VAL A 154 -2.24 -11.74 0.05
N ALA A 155 -3.24 -12.12 -0.74
CA ALA A 155 -4.25 -13.11 -0.35
C ALA A 155 -3.63 -14.50 -0.07
N ALA A 156 -2.67 -14.92 -0.91
CA ALA A 156 -1.99 -16.20 -0.77
C ALA A 156 -1.01 -16.24 0.43
N ILE A 157 -0.39 -15.10 0.81
CA ILE A 157 0.41 -15.00 2.03
C ILE A 157 -0.46 -15.20 3.28
N GLY A 158 -1.75 -14.80 3.23
CA GLY A 158 -2.70 -15.06 4.29
C GLY A 158 -2.60 -14.16 5.52
N GLY A 159 -1.82 -13.11 5.49
CA GLY A 159 -1.77 -12.10 6.55
C GLY A 159 -2.86 -11.05 6.33
N GLY A 160 -3.80 -10.89 7.26
CA GLY A 160 -4.79 -9.80 7.20
C GLY A 160 -4.15 -8.41 7.23
N CYS A 161 -4.97 -7.34 7.15
CA CYS A 161 -4.53 -5.93 7.15
C CYS A 161 -3.64 -5.50 8.35
N LEU A 162 -3.42 -6.40 9.32
CA LEU A 162 -2.58 -6.17 10.50
C LEU A 162 -1.17 -6.77 10.35
N ALA A 163 -0.90 -7.54 9.30
CA ALA A 163 0.42 -8.07 9.04
C ALA A 163 1.24 -7.08 8.19
N PRO A 164 2.56 -6.95 8.44
CA PRO A 164 3.40 -6.07 7.64
C PRO A 164 3.76 -6.73 6.30
N ILE A 165 2.78 -6.74 5.40
CA ILE A 165 2.87 -7.31 4.05
C ILE A 165 2.81 -6.19 3.03
N ALA A 166 3.56 -6.34 1.95
CA ALA A 166 3.52 -5.49 0.78
C ALA A 166 3.59 -6.32 -0.49
N ALA A 167 2.98 -5.83 -1.57
CA ALA A 167 3.17 -6.38 -2.90
C ALA A 167 3.02 -5.26 -3.94
N HIS A 168 3.94 -5.22 -4.90
CA HIS A 168 3.94 -4.22 -5.96
C HIS A 168 4.47 -4.80 -7.27
N HIS A 169 3.74 -4.59 -8.36
CA HIS A 169 4.14 -4.95 -9.71
C HIS A 169 4.53 -3.69 -10.48
N ASP A 170 5.80 -3.56 -10.85
CA ASP A 170 6.35 -2.37 -11.53
C ASP A 170 6.04 -2.29 -13.03
N GLY A 171 5.36 -3.30 -13.58
CA GLY A 171 5.07 -3.50 -15.00
C GLY A 171 5.87 -4.64 -15.61
N ARG A 172 6.93 -5.09 -14.94
CA ARG A 172 7.83 -6.17 -15.38
C ARG A 172 7.79 -7.36 -14.44
N VAL A 173 7.92 -7.11 -13.15
CA VAL A 173 8.04 -8.14 -12.11
C VAL A 173 7.21 -7.78 -10.89
N LEU A 174 6.66 -8.78 -10.24
CA LEU A 174 6.01 -8.65 -8.94
C LEU A 174 7.06 -8.75 -7.84
N THR A 175 7.12 -7.76 -6.96
CA THR A 175 7.90 -7.78 -5.73
C THR A 175 6.95 -7.88 -4.55
N ALA A 176 7.22 -8.78 -3.63
CA ALA A 176 6.47 -8.88 -2.38
C ALA A 176 7.40 -8.88 -1.17
N LEU A 177 6.85 -8.50 -0.02
CA LEU A 177 7.57 -8.35 1.24
C LEU A 177 6.70 -8.84 2.38
N VAL A 178 7.33 -9.54 3.32
CA VAL A 178 6.80 -9.83 4.67
C VAL A 178 7.82 -9.39 5.71
N ALA A 179 7.35 -8.96 6.86
CA ALA A 179 8.21 -8.48 7.94
C ALA A 179 7.57 -8.76 9.30
N ASP A 180 8.34 -8.63 10.37
CA ASP A 180 7.78 -8.44 11.69
C ASP A 180 7.36 -6.97 11.92
N THR A 181 6.57 -6.72 12.94
CA THR A 181 6.01 -5.38 13.20
C THR A 181 7.03 -4.34 13.62
N ASP A 182 8.19 -4.78 14.12
CA ASP A 182 9.25 -3.92 14.62
C ASP A 182 10.42 -3.77 13.64
N GLY A 183 10.33 -4.42 12.46
CA GLY A 183 11.33 -4.32 11.41
C GLY A 183 12.65 -5.03 11.73
N ALA A 184 12.69 -5.85 12.78
CA ALA A 184 13.87 -6.65 13.11
C ALA A 184 14.15 -7.72 12.07
N TRP A 185 13.10 -8.15 11.38
CA TRP A 185 13.14 -9.10 10.28
C TRP A 185 12.31 -8.60 9.10
N VAL A 186 12.88 -8.56 7.91
CA VAL A 186 12.21 -8.17 6.66
C VAL A 186 12.72 -9.06 5.53
N GLU A 187 11.82 -9.76 4.88
CA GLU A 187 12.13 -10.55 3.70
C GLU A 187 11.40 -10.00 2.47
N ARG A 188 12.15 -9.86 1.38
CA ARG A 188 11.67 -9.38 0.09
C ARG A 188 12.04 -10.38 -0.99
N ARG A 189 11.09 -10.71 -1.87
CA ARG A 189 11.29 -11.59 -3.02
C ARG A 189 10.63 -11.01 -4.26
N THR A 190 11.11 -11.42 -5.42
CA THR A 190 10.56 -11.06 -6.72
C THR A 190 10.23 -12.31 -7.52
N GLY A 191 9.18 -12.27 -8.31
CA GLY A 191 8.77 -13.40 -9.16
C GLY A 191 7.58 -13.02 -10.02
N ASP A 192 7.24 -13.91 -10.97
CA ASP A 192 6.12 -13.66 -11.89
C ASP A 192 4.82 -14.36 -11.42
N ASP A 193 4.95 -15.42 -10.60
CA ASP A 193 3.82 -16.17 -10.04
C ASP A 193 3.52 -15.69 -8.61
N PRO A 194 2.37 -15.05 -8.38
CA PRO A 194 2.01 -14.51 -7.07
C PRO A 194 1.82 -15.58 -5.99
N VAL A 195 1.39 -16.80 -6.36
CA VAL A 195 1.16 -17.90 -5.40
C VAL A 195 2.48 -18.54 -5.00
N ALA A 196 3.38 -18.79 -5.96
CA ALA A 196 4.71 -19.30 -5.68
C ALA A 196 5.52 -18.32 -4.82
N LEU A 197 5.47 -17.03 -5.14
CA LEU A 197 6.13 -15.97 -4.39
C LEU A 197 5.61 -15.88 -2.96
N ALA A 198 4.30 -15.99 -2.78
CA ALA A 198 3.66 -16.00 -1.47
C ALA A 198 4.08 -17.21 -0.63
N ALA A 199 4.15 -18.40 -1.22
CA ALA A 199 4.58 -19.61 -0.53
C ALA A 199 6.05 -19.54 -0.06
N GLU A 200 6.93 -18.97 -0.89
CA GLU A 200 8.32 -18.70 -0.51
C GLU A 200 8.42 -17.78 0.70
N LEU A 201 7.71 -16.65 0.67
CA LEU A 201 7.70 -15.67 1.76
C LEU A 201 7.09 -16.23 3.05
N ALA A 202 6.00 -17.00 2.95
CA ALA A 202 5.39 -17.65 4.10
C ALA A 202 6.32 -18.67 4.76
N ALA A 203 7.07 -19.44 3.97
CA ALA A 203 8.07 -20.38 4.48
C ALA A 203 9.21 -19.66 5.23
N LEU A 204 9.66 -18.50 4.73
CA LEU A 204 10.70 -17.69 5.38
C LEU A 204 10.17 -17.06 6.69
N ALA A 205 8.94 -16.58 6.71
CA ALA A 205 8.30 -16.04 7.91
C ALA A 205 8.21 -17.07 9.03
N ALA A 206 7.84 -18.32 8.69
CA ALA A 206 7.76 -19.42 9.64
C ALA A 206 9.12 -19.84 10.25
N LEU A 207 10.24 -19.50 9.61
CA LEU A 207 11.59 -19.76 10.13
C LEU A 207 12.09 -18.64 11.06
N ALA A 208 11.44 -17.47 11.05
CA ALA A 208 11.80 -16.31 11.86
C ALA A 208 11.07 -16.27 13.22
N GLU A 209 10.03 -17.11 13.40
CA GLU A 209 9.32 -17.31 14.68
C GLU A 209 10.08 -18.29 15.61
#